data_f422ee3061385017142379e618932548
#
_entry.id   f422ee3061385017142379e618932548
#
_cell.length_a   1.000
_cell.length_b   1.000
_cell.length_c   1.000
_cell.angle_alpha   90.00
_cell.angle_beta   90.00
_cell.angle_gamma   90.00
#
_symmetry.space_group_name_H-M   'P 1'
#
loop_
_entity.id
_entity.type
_entity.pdbx_description
1 polymer ?
#
loop_
_entity_poly.entity_id
_entity_poly.type
_entity_poly.pdbx_seq_one_letter_code
_entity_poly.pdbx_strand_id
1 'polypeptide(L)'
;MDKFKRFGVSILSLGLVLALNPVTTFAAEPETSVVTSESNAVGGWSEEDGYFVNPQAYSKAMEDGTTYASPKHTGKAEERTHNGTSQKRAHGWTTWVGKYHYTRARMEDWGAILTDSGRQWGTDGTEAISPWWSFN
;
A
#
# COMPACT_ATOMS: atom_id res chain seq x y z
N MET A 1 24.70 -9.68 18.34
CA MET A 1 23.20 -9.75 18.32
C MET A 1 22.73 -8.80 17.26
N ASP A 2 22.55 -9.30 16.06
CA ASP A 2 22.16 -8.50 14.92
C ASP A 2 20.67 -8.18 15.02
N LYS A 3 20.38 -6.91 15.33
CA LYS A 3 19.01 -6.40 15.24
C LYS A 3 18.69 -6.21 13.76
N PHE A 4 18.08 -7.22 13.15
CA PHE A 4 17.47 -7.06 11.85
C PHE A 4 16.40 -5.96 11.96
N LYS A 5 16.70 -4.80 11.38
CA LYS A 5 15.71 -3.76 11.19
C LYS A 5 14.75 -4.28 10.11
N ARG A 6 13.53 -4.58 10.51
CA ARG A 6 12.47 -4.98 9.57
C ARG A 6 11.93 -3.71 8.93
N PHE A 7 12.16 -3.56 7.65
CA PHE A 7 11.60 -2.47 6.87
C PHE A 7 10.30 -2.93 6.21
N GLY A 8 9.20 -2.29 6.57
CA GLY A 8 7.94 -2.47 5.88
C GLY A 8 7.87 -1.53 4.66
N VAL A 9 7.56 -2.08 3.50
CA VAL A 9 7.24 -1.31 2.30
C VAL A 9 5.77 -1.50 2.00
N SER A 10 4.98 -0.44 2.11
CA SER A 10 3.55 -0.48 1.86
C SER A 10 3.17 0.25 0.58
N ILE A 11 2.37 -0.38 -0.24
CA ILE A 11 1.84 0.17 -1.49
C ILE A 11 0.31 0.07 -1.45
N LEU A 12 -0.33 1.20 -1.59
CA LEU A 12 -1.75 1.38 -1.32
C LEU A 12 -2.50 1.94 -2.52
N SER A 13 -3.66 1.38 -2.82
CA SER A 13 -4.58 1.93 -3.81
C SER A 13 -5.96 2.23 -3.20
N LEU A 14 -6.55 3.35 -3.57
CA LEU A 14 -7.81 3.85 -3.04
C LEU A 14 -8.92 3.90 -4.07
N GLY A 15 -10.08 3.37 -3.66
CA GLY A 15 -11.37 3.80 -4.21
C GLY A 15 -12.11 4.61 -3.15
N LEU A 16 -12.64 5.77 -3.50
CA LEU A 16 -13.32 6.70 -2.59
C LEU A 16 -14.77 6.31 -2.38
N VAL A 17 -15.22 6.09 -1.13
CA VAL A 17 -16.63 6.26 -0.73
C VAL A 17 -16.79 6.42 0.78
N LEU A 18 -17.69 7.29 1.21
CA LEU A 18 -18.15 7.52 2.59
C LEU A 18 -19.38 6.68 2.89
N ALA A 19 -19.46 6.01 4.03
CA ALA A 19 -20.61 5.87 4.92
C ALA A 19 -20.47 4.77 6.00
N LEU A 20 -21.15 4.98 7.11
CA LEU A 20 -21.09 4.35 8.43
C LEU A 20 -21.94 3.08 8.55
N ASN A 21 -21.49 2.16 9.43
CA ASN A 21 -22.19 1.25 10.35
C ASN A 21 -21.94 -0.25 10.16
N PRO A 22 -22.38 -1.10 11.16
CA PRO A 22 -21.69 -1.34 12.42
C PRO A 22 -21.08 -2.75 12.56
N VAL A 23 -20.28 -2.89 13.59
CA VAL A 23 -19.53 -4.02 14.13
C VAL A 23 -20.27 -5.34 14.21
N THR A 24 -19.64 -6.42 13.70
CA THR A 24 -19.74 -7.75 14.25
C THR A 24 -18.35 -8.28 14.56
N THR A 25 -18.12 -8.54 15.82
CA THR A 25 -16.88 -9.07 16.37
C THR A 25 -16.65 -10.50 15.91
N PHE A 26 -15.60 -10.72 15.15
CA PHE A 26 -14.95 -12.02 15.04
C PHE A 26 -13.60 -11.95 15.74
N ALA A 27 -13.27 -13.00 16.52
CA ALA A 27 -12.00 -13.11 17.21
C ALA A 27 -10.85 -12.95 16.23
N ALA A 28 -10.09 -11.89 16.41
CA ALA A 28 -8.94 -11.57 15.60
C ALA A 28 -7.80 -12.51 15.95
N GLU A 29 -7.30 -13.26 14.96
CA GLU A 29 -5.90 -13.64 14.95
C GLU A 29 -5.04 -12.36 14.97
N PRO A 30 -3.80 -12.42 15.48
CA PRO A 30 -2.95 -11.24 15.53
C PRO A 30 -2.77 -10.74 14.10
N GLU A 31 -3.55 -9.76 13.74
CA GLU A 31 -3.39 -9.04 12.52
C GLU A 31 -2.00 -8.41 12.59
N THR A 32 -1.08 -8.94 11.82
CA THR A 32 0.08 -8.19 11.42
C THR A 32 -0.47 -7.03 10.60
N SER A 33 -0.89 -6.01 11.32
CA SER A 33 -1.47 -4.84 10.71
C SER A 33 -0.38 -4.20 9.86
N VAL A 34 -0.46 -4.41 8.56
CA VAL A 34 0.03 -3.39 7.66
C VAL A 34 -0.84 -2.19 8.01
N VAL A 35 -0.41 -1.43 8.99
CA VAL A 35 -1.09 -0.23 9.44
C VAL A 35 -0.94 0.76 8.33
N THR A 36 -1.84 0.65 7.42
CA THR A 36 -2.04 1.68 6.47
C THR A 36 -2.70 2.81 7.24
N SER A 37 -2.00 3.90 7.40
CA SER A 37 -2.62 5.16 7.82
C SER A 37 -3.74 5.60 6.86
N GLU A 38 -4.02 4.80 5.84
CA GLU A 38 -5.06 4.96 4.86
C GLU A 38 -6.09 3.84 4.99
N SER A 39 -7.02 4.01 5.91
CA SER A 39 -8.12 3.08 6.19
C SER A 39 -9.02 2.74 4.99
N ASN A 40 -8.87 3.47 3.88
CA ASN A 40 -9.65 3.31 2.66
C ASN A 40 -8.88 2.64 1.52
N ALA A 41 -7.66 2.18 1.73
CA ALA A 41 -6.92 1.47 0.71
C ALA A 41 -7.61 0.14 0.37
N VAL A 42 -7.88 -0.09 -0.90
CA VAL A 42 -8.56 -1.29 -1.40
C VAL A 42 -7.66 -2.52 -1.30
N GLY A 43 -6.37 -2.33 -1.44
CA GLY A 43 -5.36 -3.36 -1.30
C GLY A 43 -3.98 -2.82 -1.63
N GLY A 44 -3.00 -3.68 -1.61
CA GLY A 44 -1.64 -3.28 -1.88
C GLY A 44 -0.65 -4.44 -1.82
N TRP A 45 0.60 -4.09 -1.63
CA TRP A 45 1.71 -5.02 -1.46
C TRP A 45 2.64 -4.53 -0.36
N SER A 46 3.15 -5.44 0.45
CA SER A 46 4.23 -5.17 1.39
C SER A 46 5.40 -6.13 1.17
N GLU A 47 6.59 -5.73 1.58
CA GLU A 47 7.76 -6.59 1.48
C GLU A 47 7.67 -7.79 2.42
N GLU A 48 7.02 -7.63 3.57
CA GLU A 48 6.89 -8.66 4.59
C GLU A 48 5.79 -9.68 4.26
N ASP A 49 4.59 -9.19 3.89
CA ASP A 49 3.40 -10.01 3.74
C ASP A 49 3.00 -10.27 2.28
N GLY A 50 3.65 -9.60 1.33
CA GLY A 50 3.29 -9.68 -0.08
C GLY A 50 2.01 -8.91 -0.40
N TYR A 51 1.18 -9.48 -1.27
CA TYR A 51 -0.08 -8.89 -1.70
C TYR A 51 -1.16 -9.01 -0.62
N PHE A 52 -1.90 -7.92 -0.40
CA PHE A 52 -3.05 -7.91 0.50
C PHE A 52 -4.25 -7.19 -0.11
N VAL A 53 -5.44 -7.51 0.37
CA VAL A 53 -6.71 -6.85 0.03
C VAL A 53 -7.41 -6.43 1.32
N ASN A 54 -7.99 -5.25 1.31
CA ASN A 54 -8.93 -4.82 2.33
C ASN A 54 -10.37 -5.12 1.86
N PRO A 55 -11.03 -6.19 2.37
CA PRO A 55 -12.32 -6.62 1.85
C PRO A 55 -13.40 -5.57 1.97
N GLN A 56 -13.41 -4.78 3.04
CA GLN A 56 -14.42 -3.75 3.28
C GLN A 56 -14.27 -2.59 2.29
N ALA A 57 -13.05 -2.09 2.11
CA ALA A 57 -12.79 -1.03 1.15
C ALA A 57 -13.02 -1.49 -0.30
N TYR A 58 -12.66 -2.74 -0.60
CA TYR A 58 -12.90 -3.35 -1.91
C TYR A 58 -14.40 -3.47 -2.20
N SER A 59 -15.19 -4.09 -1.30
CA SER A 59 -16.63 -4.25 -1.46
C SER A 59 -17.29 -2.90 -1.68
N LYS A 60 -16.95 -1.91 -0.87
CA LYS A 60 -17.47 -0.57 -0.98
C LYS A 60 -17.11 0.11 -2.31
N ALA A 61 -15.91 -0.07 -2.80
CA ALA A 61 -15.49 0.48 -4.09
C ALA A 61 -16.23 -0.15 -5.28
N MET A 62 -16.81 -1.34 -5.11
CA MET A 62 -17.58 -2.07 -6.11
C MET A 62 -19.09 -1.82 -6.02
N GLU A 63 -19.59 -1.18 -4.95
CA GLU A 63 -21.02 -0.92 -4.72
C GLU A 63 -21.61 0.20 -5.61
N ASP A 64 -20.80 0.98 -6.29
CA ASP A 64 -21.27 2.09 -7.13
C ASP A 64 -21.92 1.66 -8.45
N GLY A 65 -22.17 0.35 -8.64
CA GLY A 65 -22.96 -0.21 -9.73
C GLY A 65 -22.27 -0.29 -11.09
N THR A 66 -21.01 0.11 -11.17
CA THR A 66 -20.19 0.00 -12.37
C THR A 66 -19.41 -1.31 -12.33
N THR A 67 -19.54 -2.14 -13.39
CA THR A 67 -18.79 -3.38 -13.53
C THR A 67 -17.35 -3.06 -13.94
N TYR A 68 -16.50 -2.77 -12.96
CA TYR A 68 -15.08 -2.61 -13.20
C TYR A 68 -14.36 -3.95 -13.06
N ALA A 69 -13.27 -4.12 -13.82
CA ALA A 69 -12.34 -5.19 -13.56
C ALA A 69 -11.78 -5.04 -12.13
N SER A 70 -11.43 -6.15 -11.51
CA SER A 70 -10.77 -6.11 -10.19
C SER A 70 -9.43 -5.40 -10.28
N PRO A 71 -9.06 -4.59 -9.29
CA PRO A 71 -7.75 -3.96 -9.25
C PRO A 71 -6.65 -5.02 -9.11
N LYS A 72 -5.52 -4.75 -9.74
CA LYS A 72 -4.29 -5.53 -9.60
C LYS A 72 -3.21 -4.63 -9.01
N HIS A 73 -2.58 -5.10 -7.96
CA HIS A 73 -1.49 -4.40 -7.29
C HIS A 73 -0.21 -5.20 -7.43
N THR A 74 0.88 -4.53 -7.74
CA THR A 74 2.22 -5.11 -7.70
C THR A 74 3.17 -4.13 -7.02
N GLY A 75 4.19 -4.65 -6.39
CA GLY A 75 5.17 -3.82 -5.73
C GLY A 75 6.50 -4.52 -5.59
N LYS A 76 7.53 -3.74 -5.36
CA LYS A 76 8.87 -4.20 -5.03
C LYS A 76 9.59 -3.20 -4.14
N ALA A 77 10.50 -3.71 -3.33
CA ALA A 77 11.56 -2.91 -2.74
C ALA A 77 12.74 -2.85 -3.72
N GLU A 78 13.30 -1.67 -3.88
CA GLU A 78 14.51 -1.45 -4.67
C GLU A 78 15.63 -1.02 -3.75
N GLU A 79 16.81 -1.58 -3.95
CA GLU A 79 18.01 -1.30 -3.16
C GLU A 79 19.13 -0.79 -4.05
N ARG A 80 19.94 0.11 -3.51
CA ARG A 80 21.18 0.57 -4.14
C ARG A 80 22.21 0.98 -3.12
N THR A 81 23.46 1.06 -3.55
CA THR A 81 24.51 1.77 -2.81
C THR A 81 24.81 3.09 -3.54
N HIS A 82 24.73 4.18 -2.82
CA HIS A 82 25.05 5.51 -3.33
C HIS A 82 26.04 6.21 -2.40
N ASN A 83 27.19 6.59 -2.92
CA ASN A 83 28.27 7.21 -2.14
C ASN A 83 28.65 6.38 -0.87
N GLY A 84 28.72 5.06 -1.00
CA GLY A 84 29.05 4.17 0.13
C GLY A 84 27.91 3.94 1.13
N THR A 85 26.75 4.52 0.94
CA THR A 85 25.59 4.36 1.80
C THR A 85 24.53 3.47 1.14
N SER A 86 24.05 2.48 1.87
CA SER A 86 22.96 1.63 1.42
C SER A 86 21.63 2.40 1.46
N GLN A 87 20.88 2.29 0.40
CA GLN A 87 19.59 2.97 0.24
C GLN A 87 18.52 2.01 -0.24
N LYS A 88 17.28 2.25 0.19
CA LYS A 88 16.10 1.48 -0.19
C LYS A 88 14.93 2.40 -0.53
N ARG A 89 14.06 1.96 -1.44
CA ARG A 89 12.80 2.63 -1.74
C ARG A 89 11.69 1.64 -2.07
N ALA A 90 10.46 2.09 -1.93
CA ALA A 90 9.27 1.37 -2.36
C ALA A 90 8.89 1.80 -3.79
N HIS A 91 8.51 0.83 -4.61
CA HIS A 91 7.99 1.04 -5.95
C HIS A 91 6.74 0.20 -6.16
N GLY A 92 5.64 0.81 -6.58
CA GLY A 92 4.37 0.12 -6.72
C GLY A 92 3.57 0.53 -7.93
N TRP A 93 2.73 -0.41 -8.38
CA TRP A 93 1.83 -0.25 -9.51
C TRP A 93 0.44 -0.73 -9.14
N THR A 94 -0.58 0.00 -9.61
CA THR A 94 -1.95 -0.44 -9.58
C THR A 94 -2.55 -0.32 -10.96
N THR A 95 -3.21 -1.39 -11.43
CA THR A 95 -4.03 -1.36 -12.63
C THR A 95 -5.48 -1.59 -12.22
N TRP A 96 -6.34 -0.64 -12.58
CA TRP A 96 -7.78 -0.74 -12.35
C TRP A 96 -8.52 -0.09 -13.52
N VAL A 97 -8.85 -0.92 -14.50
CA VAL A 97 -9.42 -0.46 -15.77
C VAL A 97 -10.74 0.26 -15.56
N GLY A 98 -10.86 1.46 -16.14
CA GLY A 98 -12.05 2.30 -16.06
C GLY A 98 -12.28 3.03 -14.73
N LYS A 99 -11.45 2.81 -13.72
CA LYS A 99 -11.59 3.43 -12.40
C LYS A 99 -10.53 4.50 -12.17
N TYR A 100 -10.96 5.70 -11.78
CA TYR A 100 -10.05 6.72 -11.27
C TYR A 100 -9.60 6.34 -9.85
N HIS A 101 -8.31 6.18 -9.65
CA HIS A 101 -7.71 5.69 -8.42
C HIS A 101 -6.32 6.26 -8.20
N TYR A 102 -5.70 5.98 -7.08
CA TYR A 102 -4.29 6.31 -6.87
C TYR A 102 -3.47 5.11 -6.43
N THR A 103 -2.17 5.21 -6.65
CA THR A 103 -1.15 4.39 -6.00
C THR A 103 -0.28 5.29 -5.11
N ARG A 104 0.16 4.76 -3.99
CA ARG A 104 1.07 5.42 -3.06
C ARG A 104 2.12 4.41 -2.59
N ALA A 105 3.37 4.79 -2.63
CA ALA A 105 4.49 3.97 -2.19
C ALA A 105 5.18 4.61 -0.99
N ARG A 106 5.42 3.81 0.06
CA ARG A 106 6.03 4.28 1.30
C ARG A 106 7.06 3.29 1.81
N MET A 107 8.11 3.83 2.45
CA MET A 107 8.97 3.10 3.35
C MET A 107 8.50 3.34 4.77
N GLU A 108 8.31 2.28 5.53
CA GLU A 108 7.87 2.35 6.92
C GLU A 108 8.79 1.51 7.81
N ASP A 109 8.99 1.97 9.04
CA ASP A 109 9.72 1.22 10.07
C ASP A 109 9.02 1.43 11.40
N TRP A 110 8.58 0.33 12.04
CA TRP A 110 7.86 0.33 13.33
C TRP A 110 6.69 1.33 13.39
N GLY A 111 5.95 1.47 12.29
CA GLY A 111 4.80 2.38 12.19
C GLY A 111 5.17 3.84 11.89
N ALA A 112 6.43 4.16 11.72
CA ALA A 112 6.89 5.46 11.28
C ALA A 112 7.10 5.48 9.76
N ILE A 113 6.57 6.51 9.09
CA ILE A 113 6.81 6.73 7.66
C ILE A 113 8.19 7.35 7.49
N LEU A 114 9.07 6.65 6.78
CA LEU A 114 10.43 7.09 6.49
C LEU A 114 10.49 7.91 5.19
N THR A 115 9.83 7.42 4.15
CA THR A 115 9.67 8.12 2.88
C THR A 115 8.31 7.81 2.27
N ASP A 116 7.81 8.72 1.44
CA ASP A 116 6.47 8.66 0.88
C ASP A 116 6.44 9.31 -0.50
N SER A 117 5.85 8.65 -1.47
CA SER A 117 5.64 9.17 -2.82
C SER A 117 4.50 10.20 -2.90
N GLY A 118 3.65 10.27 -1.87
CA GLY A 118 2.33 10.85 -2.02
C GLY A 118 1.41 10.01 -2.91
N ARG A 119 0.20 10.47 -3.13
CA ARG A 119 -0.82 9.81 -3.97
C ARG A 119 -0.59 10.15 -5.44
N GLN A 120 -0.39 9.13 -6.25
CA GLN A 120 -0.25 9.25 -7.70
C GLN A 120 -1.56 8.84 -8.36
N TRP A 121 -2.35 9.81 -8.79
CA TRP A 121 -3.69 9.62 -9.32
C TRP A 121 -3.69 9.33 -10.81
N GLY A 122 -4.63 8.48 -11.25
CA GLY A 122 -4.84 8.18 -12.66
C GLY A 122 -6.03 7.26 -12.90
N THR A 123 -6.31 7.02 -14.18
CA THR A 123 -7.29 6.04 -14.64
C THR A 123 -6.52 4.90 -15.31
N ASP A 124 -7.02 3.68 -15.18
CA ASP A 124 -6.46 2.44 -15.71
C ASP A 124 -5.17 1.99 -15.01
N GLY A 125 -4.06 2.68 -15.17
CA GLY A 125 -2.79 2.34 -14.53
C GLY A 125 -2.18 3.52 -13.77
N THR A 126 -1.67 3.26 -12.57
CA THR A 126 -0.93 4.23 -11.76
C THR A 126 0.34 3.61 -11.21
N GLU A 127 1.36 4.43 -11.08
CA GLU A 127 2.67 4.06 -10.55
C GLU A 127 3.08 5.04 -9.46
N ALA A 128 3.72 4.53 -8.43
CA ALA A 128 4.23 5.34 -7.32
C ALA A 128 5.63 4.85 -6.91
N ILE A 129 6.53 5.79 -6.71
CA ILE A 129 7.91 5.52 -6.30
C ILE A 129 8.23 6.43 -5.13
N SER A 130 8.57 5.84 -3.97
CA SER A 130 9.00 6.63 -2.83
C SER A 130 10.42 7.19 -3.05
N PRO A 131 10.76 8.30 -2.40
CA PRO A 131 12.16 8.72 -2.32
C PRO A 131 13.07 7.63 -1.76
N TRP A 132 14.35 7.69 -2.09
CA TRP A 132 15.35 6.81 -1.49
C TRP A 132 15.52 7.13 -0.01
N TRP A 133 15.55 6.10 0.81
CA TRP A 133 15.86 6.20 2.23
C TRP A 133 17.19 5.51 2.52
N SER A 134 18.06 6.20 3.26
CA SER A 134 19.38 5.69 3.61
C SER A 134 19.32 4.96 4.96
N PHE A 135 19.87 3.76 5.00
CA PHE A 135 20.01 2.99 6.22
C PHE A 135 21.47 2.53 6.39
N ASN A 136 21.97 2.64 7.59
CA ASN A 136 23.29 2.17 7.99
C ASN A 136 23.17 1.05 9.02
#